data_2be4c92cb6c5448ad7ab050e798d7b8b
#
_entry.id   2be4c92cb6c5448ad7ab050e798d7b8b
#
_cell.length_a   1.000
_cell.length_b   1.000
_cell.length_c   1.000
_cell.angle_alpha   90.00
_cell.angle_beta   90.00
_cell.angle_gamma   90.00
#
_symmetry.space_group_name_H-M   'P 1'
#
loop_
_entity.id
_entity.type
_entity.pdbx_description
1 polymer ?
#
loop_
_entity_poly.entity_id
_entity_poly.type
_entity_poly.pdbx_seq_one_letter_code
_entity_poly.pdbx_strand_id
1 'polypeptide(L)'
;MAQEIHGTVAEGFEAVREEFASVVAAERPDYAGQLSAYVRGRRVVDLWTGADTDGDTLFGVFSSSKGAAHLVVALLVQDGTLELDREVAYYWPEFAAEGKAAVTLRELLAHRAGVVGADAGFTLDELADDRVIAERLAGQRPFWRPGTAFGYHALVIGALTGEVVRRVTGRNLQEVYEERVRAPYGLGFHLGLPESEEHRYLPVQPMAPTPPEQALLDATPRGPHTLASIAFNEHVPGAVPLVDFPNSRAVRALGQASAGGVASARGLAGMYAAAIGEVNGRAALLKPDTVAEVGQIHSVGYDLVARAHKSYGLGFQATADMWHPFLGAGAFGHSGAGGSQGFADPRSGLAYGYTRRRIAFPGGAAPENQRLVLAVHSAAGRWGPS
;
A
#
# COMPACT_ATOMS: atom_id res chain seq x y z
N MET A 1 -6.76 -13.98 -29.66
CA MET A 1 -7.43 -15.00 -28.80
C MET A 1 -7.64 -14.38 -27.43
N ALA A 2 -8.78 -14.62 -26.77
CA ALA A 2 -8.98 -14.15 -25.40
C ALA A 2 -7.93 -14.83 -24.49
N GLN A 3 -7.36 -14.07 -23.55
CA GLN A 3 -6.45 -14.64 -22.56
C GLN A 3 -7.22 -15.59 -21.63
N GLU A 4 -6.60 -16.70 -21.27
CA GLU A 4 -7.20 -17.67 -20.38
C GLU A 4 -7.18 -17.14 -18.93
N ILE A 5 -8.30 -17.32 -18.21
CA ILE A 5 -8.44 -17.00 -16.80
C ILE A 5 -8.27 -18.29 -15.99
N HIS A 6 -7.23 -18.32 -15.19
CA HIS A 6 -6.91 -19.43 -14.30
C HIS A 6 -7.44 -19.19 -12.87
N GLY A 7 -7.39 -20.24 -12.05
CA GLY A 7 -7.77 -20.18 -10.64
C GLY A 7 -9.22 -20.56 -10.38
N THR A 8 -9.73 -20.19 -9.22
CA THR A 8 -11.05 -20.63 -8.72
C THR A 8 -11.84 -19.49 -8.10
N VAL A 9 -13.15 -19.64 -8.10
CA VAL A 9 -14.09 -18.86 -7.29
C VAL A 9 -14.98 -19.82 -6.49
N ALA A 10 -15.38 -19.40 -5.30
CA ALA A 10 -16.39 -20.14 -4.53
C ALA A 10 -17.77 -20.05 -5.21
N GLU A 11 -18.65 -21.00 -4.90
CA GLU A 11 -20.05 -20.95 -5.32
C GLU A 11 -20.69 -19.61 -4.94
N GLY A 12 -21.36 -18.98 -5.91
CA GLY A 12 -21.97 -17.64 -5.77
C GLY A 12 -21.03 -16.47 -6.13
N PHE A 13 -19.77 -16.75 -6.49
CA PHE A 13 -18.79 -15.74 -6.95
C PHE A 13 -18.49 -15.82 -8.45
N GLU A 14 -19.27 -16.57 -9.24
CA GLU A 14 -19.07 -16.75 -10.68
C GLU A 14 -19.06 -15.42 -11.43
N ALA A 15 -19.93 -14.49 -11.04
CA ALA A 15 -19.98 -13.14 -11.61
C ALA A 15 -18.65 -12.34 -11.42
N VAL A 16 -17.86 -12.67 -10.40
CA VAL A 16 -16.53 -12.05 -10.20
C VAL A 16 -15.55 -12.55 -11.26
N ARG A 17 -15.59 -13.85 -11.60
CA ARG A 17 -14.78 -14.41 -12.70
C ARG A 17 -15.17 -13.77 -14.04
N GLU A 18 -16.47 -13.59 -14.29
CA GLU A 18 -16.97 -12.96 -15.52
C GLU A 18 -16.52 -11.49 -15.60
N GLU A 19 -16.58 -10.77 -14.48
CA GLU A 19 -16.10 -9.38 -14.42
C GLU A 19 -14.59 -9.30 -14.64
N PHE A 20 -13.80 -10.20 -14.02
CA PHE A 20 -12.36 -10.26 -14.24
C PHE A 20 -12.03 -10.58 -15.71
N ALA A 21 -12.77 -11.51 -16.32
CA ALA A 21 -12.62 -11.82 -17.74
C ALA A 21 -12.96 -10.60 -18.64
N SER A 22 -13.97 -9.82 -18.28
CA SER A 22 -14.33 -8.57 -18.98
C SER A 22 -13.21 -7.52 -18.86
N VAL A 23 -12.58 -7.38 -17.70
CA VAL A 23 -11.42 -6.52 -17.50
C VAL A 23 -10.27 -6.96 -18.40
N VAL A 24 -9.93 -8.24 -18.38
CA VAL A 24 -8.84 -8.82 -19.20
C VAL A 24 -9.09 -8.61 -20.69
N ALA A 25 -10.33 -8.78 -21.15
CA ALA A 25 -10.69 -8.59 -22.55
C ALA A 25 -10.59 -7.14 -23.03
N ALA A 26 -10.70 -6.18 -22.11
CA ALA A 26 -10.55 -4.75 -22.41
C ALA A 26 -9.08 -4.28 -22.36
N GLU A 27 -8.20 -5.09 -21.80
CA GLU A 27 -6.79 -4.78 -21.65
C GLU A 27 -5.97 -5.21 -22.89
N ARG A 28 -4.69 -4.86 -22.89
CA ARG A 28 -3.75 -5.24 -23.96
C ARG A 28 -3.49 -6.76 -23.94
N PRO A 29 -3.10 -7.36 -25.08
CA PRO A 29 -2.85 -8.80 -25.17
C PRO A 29 -1.76 -9.34 -24.24
N ASP A 30 -0.86 -8.47 -23.77
CA ASP A 30 0.22 -8.79 -22.85
C ASP A 30 -0.11 -8.47 -21.38
N TYR A 31 -1.39 -8.29 -21.08
CA TYR A 31 -1.85 -8.07 -19.70
C TYR A 31 -1.51 -9.25 -18.81
N ALA A 32 -1.06 -8.95 -17.60
CA ALA A 32 -0.88 -9.91 -16.53
C ALA A 32 -1.37 -9.30 -15.22
N GLY A 33 -2.20 -10.04 -14.50
CA GLY A 33 -2.79 -9.57 -13.26
C GLY A 33 -3.42 -10.70 -12.45
N GLN A 34 -3.69 -10.40 -11.19
CA GLN A 34 -4.22 -11.34 -10.21
C GLN A 34 -5.29 -10.65 -9.37
N LEU A 35 -6.30 -11.43 -8.96
CA LEU A 35 -7.37 -11.00 -8.07
C LEU A 35 -7.59 -12.06 -6.99
N SER A 36 -7.59 -11.66 -5.72
CA SER A 36 -7.96 -12.54 -4.61
C SER A 36 -8.86 -11.82 -3.63
N ALA A 37 -9.81 -12.56 -3.05
CA ALA A 37 -10.68 -12.02 -2.02
C ALA A 37 -10.99 -13.06 -0.95
N TYR A 38 -11.18 -12.58 0.27
CA TYR A 38 -11.60 -13.35 1.43
C TYR A 38 -12.91 -12.77 1.97
N VAL A 39 -13.78 -13.65 2.42
CA VAL A 39 -14.97 -13.29 3.20
C VAL A 39 -14.95 -14.07 4.50
N ARG A 40 -14.94 -13.36 5.62
CA ARG A 40 -14.89 -13.95 6.97
C ARG A 40 -13.78 -15.01 7.12
N GLY A 41 -12.57 -14.66 6.65
CA GLY A 41 -11.37 -15.50 6.73
C GLY A 41 -11.28 -16.64 5.70
N ARG A 42 -12.31 -16.87 4.87
CA ARG A 42 -12.28 -17.87 3.80
C ARG A 42 -11.96 -17.22 2.46
N ARG A 43 -10.98 -17.76 1.72
CA ARG A 43 -10.68 -17.30 0.37
C ARG A 43 -11.80 -17.75 -0.57
N VAL A 44 -12.48 -16.78 -1.18
CA VAL A 44 -13.63 -16.99 -2.07
C VAL A 44 -13.33 -16.66 -3.53
N VAL A 45 -12.27 -15.89 -3.80
CA VAL A 45 -11.79 -15.57 -5.14
C VAL A 45 -10.28 -15.75 -5.18
N ASP A 46 -9.80 -16.40 -6.23
CA ASP A 46 -8.40 -16.67 -6.49
C ASP A 46 -8.20 -16.80 -8.00
N LEU A 47 -7.97 -15.71 -8.69
CA LEU A 47 -7.92 -15.62 -10.15
C LEU A 47 -6.63 -14.98 -10.63
N TRP A 48 -6.11 -15.45 -11.77
CA TRP A 48 -4.97 -14.83 -12.44
C TRP A 48 -5.01 -15.06 -13.95
N THR A 49 -4.24 -14.24 -14.66
CA THR A 49 -4.00 -14.37 -16.09
C THR A 49 -2.67 -13.74 -16.48
N GLY A 50 -2.16 -14.11 -17.62
CA GLY A 50 -0.94 -13.56 -18.22
C GLY A 50 0.15 -14.60 -18.45
N ALA A 51 1.01 -14.34 -19.41
CA ALA A 51 2.18 -15.18 -19.67
C ALA A 51 3.10 -15.18 -18.42
N ASP A 52 3.63 -16.36 -18.09
CA ASP A 52 4.52 -16.57 -16.94
C ASP A 52 3.93 -16.15 -15.58
N THR A 53 2.58 -16.07 -15.52
CA THR A 53 1.87 -15.63 -14.31
C THR A 53 1.07 -16.79 -13.74
N ASP A 54 1.21 -17.01 -12.45
CA ASP A 54 0.37 -17.88 -11.65
C ASP A 54 -0.14 -17.14 -10.39
N GLY A 55 -0.82 -17.85 -9.49
CA GLY A 55 -1.34 -17.26 -8.26
C GLY A 55 -0.27 -16.87 -7.24
N ASP A 56 0.96 -17.35 -7.40
CA ASP A 56 2.10 -17.09 -6.49
C ASP A 56 3.14 -16.14 -7.09
N THR A 57 2.95 -15.72 -8.33
CA THR A 57 3.78 -14.71 -8.99
C THR A 57 3.75 -13.40 -8.21
N LEU A 58 4.91 -12.77 -8.04
CA LEU A 58 5.06 -11.53 -7.30
C LEU A 58 5.22 -10.34 -8.24
N PHE A 59 4.48 -9.28 -7.97
CA PHE A 59 4.60 -7.98 -8.64
C PHE A 59 5.01 -6.90 -7.66
N GLY A 60 5.68 -5.85 -8.13
CA GLY A 60 5.92 -4.64 -7.34
C GLY A 60 4.58 -3.95 -7.04
N VAL A 61 4.26 -3.79 -5.74
CA VAL A 61 2.95 -3.26 -5.33
C VAL A 61 3.01 -1.80 -4.89
N PHE A 62 4.15 -1.16 -5.03
CA PHE A 62 4.33 0.26 -4.70
C PHE A 62 3.74 0.61 -3.33
N SER A 63 2.93 1.67 -3.27
CA SER A 63 2.37 2.17 -2.01
C SER A 63 1.40 1.21 -1.29
N SER A 64 0.98 0.09 -1.91
CA SER A 64 0.32 -0.98 -1.14
C SER A 64 1.24 -1.56 -0.05
N SER A 65 2.56 -1.36 -0.16
CA SER A 65 3.56 -1.68 0.88
C SER A 65 3.26 -1.02 2.22
N LYS A 66 2.68 0.19 2.19
CA LYS A 66 2.30 0.93 3.41
C LYS A 66 1.31 0.16 4.29
N GLY A 67 0.43 -0.63 3.67
CA GLY A 67 -0.47 -1.50 4.41
C GLY A 67 0.27 -2.48 5.33
N ALA A 68 1.31 -3.13 4.81
CA ALA A 68 2.16 -4.03 5.59
C ALA A 68 2.95 -3.29 6.66
N ALA A 69 3.55 -2.15 6.31
CA ALA A 69 4.31 -1.34 7.23
C ALA A 69 3.47 -0.83 8.41
N HIS A 70 2.28 -0.30 8.14
CA HIS A 70 1.44 0.27 9.18
C HIS A 70 0.68 -0.79 9.99
N LEU A 71 0.53 -2.00 9.47
CA LEU A 71 0.06 -3.14 10.26
C LEU A 71 1.04 -3.49 11.39
N VAL A 72 2.36 -3.38 11.14
CA VAL A 72 3.38 -3.50 12.18
C VAL A 72 3.20 -2.42 13.26
N VAL A 73 3.02 -1.17 12.85
CA VAL A 73 2.79 -0.06 13.80
C VAL A 73 1.53 -0.31 14.62
N ALA A 74 0.43 -0.74 13.98
CA ALA A 74 -0.84 -1.06 14.66
C ALA A 74 -0.67 -2.18 15.70
N LEU A 75 0.13 -3.22 15.40
CA LEU A 75 0.45 -4.28 16.36
C LEU A 75 1.24 -3.75 17.56
N LEU A 76 2.22 -2.87 17.35
CA LEU A 76 3.00 -2.29 18.44
C LEU A 76 2.17 -1.31 19.30
N VAL A 77 1.21 -0.62 18.70
CA VAL A 77 0.21 0.17 19.45
C VAL A 77 -0.69 -0.73 20.27
N GLN A 78 -1.20 -1.81 19.66
CA GLN A 78 -2.03 -2.81 20.35
C GLN A 78 -1.34 -3.43 21.56
N ASP A 79 -0.03 -3.66 21.47
CA ASP A 79 0.78 -4.24 22.56
C ASP A 79 1.18 -3.21 23.63
N GLY A 80 0.87 -1.92 23.42
CA GLY A 80 1.28 -0.84 24.30
C GLY A 80 2.77 -0.45 24.20
N THR A 81 3.49 -0.95 23.19
CA THR A 81 4.89 -0.57 22.91
C THR A 81 4.97 0.83 22.30
N LEU A 82 3.96 1.22 21.52
CA LEU A 82 3.80 2.55 20.95
C LEU A 82 2.51 3.18 21.43
N GLU A 83 2.55 4.49 21.66
CA GLU A 83 1.39 5.31 22.03
C GLU A 83 1.13 6.32 20.89
N LEU A 84 -0.09 6.33 20.36
CA LEU A 84 -0.45 7.19 19.22
C LEU A 84 -0.28 8.68 19.50
N ASP A 85 -0.61 9.10 20.72
CA ASP A 85 -0.58 10.51 21.14
C ASP A 85 0.75 10.94 21.77
N ARG A 86 1.74 10.04 21.76
CA ARG A 86 3.12 10.34 22.15
C ARG A 86 3.86 11.02 21.01
N GLU A 87 4.70 12.00 21.33
CA GLU A 87 5.55 12.64 20.34
C GLU A 87 6.54 11.65 19.72
N VAL A 88 6.74 11.73 18.41
CA VAL A 88 7.74 10.95 17.68
C VAL A 88 9.13 11.17 18.29
N ALA A 89 9.43 12.40 18.70
CA ALA A 89 10.69 12.76 19.35
C ALA A 89 10.95 12.07 20.68
N TYR A 90 9.93 11.55 21.34
CA TYR A 90 10.10 10.71 22.55
C TYR A 90 10.83 9.39 22.22
N TYR A 91 10.49 8.78 21.10
CA TYR A 91 11.10 7.54 20.62
C TYR A 91 12.39 7.81 19.83
N TRP A 92 12.39 8.90 19.09
CA TRP A 92 13.44 9.31 18.17
C TRP A 92 13.80 10.80 18.38
N PRO A 93 14.72 11.10 19.35
CA PRO A 93 15.01 12.48 19.78
C PRO A 93 15.48 13.40 18.65
N GLU A 94 16.23 12.88 17.67
CA GLU A 94 16.77 13.66 16.56
C GLU A 94 15.65 14.20 15.64
N PHE A 95 14.48 13.58 15.65
CA PHE A 95 13.32 14.07 14.91
C PHE A 95 12.79 15.41 15.41
N ALA A 96 13.11 15.80 16.65
CA ALA A 96 12.67 17.08 17.24
C ALA A 96 13.16 18.32 16.49
N ALA A 97 14.20 18.19 15.67
CA ALA A 97 14.81 19.30 14.95
C ALA A 97 13.80 20.05 14.05
N GLU A 98 14.09 21.33 13.78
CA GLU A 98 13.36 22.16 12.81
C GLU A 98 11.85 22.30 13.11
N GLY A 99 11.48 22.34 14.39
CA GLY A 99 10.10 22.57 14.82
C GLY A 99 9.20 21.33 14.81
N LYS A 100 9.76 20.12 14.74
CA LYS A 100 9.03 18.86 14.74
C LYS A 100 8.83 18.23 16.13
N ALA A 101 9.30 18.85 17.20
CA ALA A 101 9.32 18.27 18.55
C ALA A 101 7.95 17.80 19.06
N ALA A 102 6.87 18.52 18.69
CA ALA A 102 5.51 18.24 19.15
C ALA A 102 4.71 17.31 18.20
N VAL A 103 5.31 16.83 17.12
CA VAL A 103 4.62 15.91 16.19
C VAL A 103 4.36 14.59 16.87
N THR A 104 3.09 14.20 17.00
CA THR A 104 2.70 12.91 17.57
C THR A 104 2.81 11.78 16.54
N LEU A 105 2.88 10.52 17.02
CA LEU A 105 2.82 9.36 16.12
C LEU A 105 1.53 9.34 15.30
N ARG A 106 0.41 9.72 15.91
CA ARG A 106 -0.91 9.87 15.24
C ARG A 106 -0.83 10.86 14.08
N GLU A 107 -0.23 12.03 14.29
CA GLU A 107 -0.07 13.04 13.24
C GLU A 107 0.86 12.58 12.12
N LEU A 108 1.94 11.86 12.45
CA LEU A 108 2.83 11.26 11.45
C LEU A 108 2.07 10.26 10.58
N LEU A 109 1.36 9.30 11.20
CA LEU A 109 0.56 8.27 10.51
C LEU A 109 -0.56 8.88 9.65
N ALA A 110 -1.13 10.00 10.08
CA ALA A 110 -2.17 10.73 9.36
C ALA A 110 -1.64 11.72 8.29
N HIS A 111 -0.36 11.61 7.92
CA HIS A 111 0.30 12.47 6.92
C HIS A 111 0.32 13.96 7.25
N ARG A 112 0.39 14.33 8.55
CA ARG A 112 0.33 15.72 9.03
C ARG A 112 1.69 16.29 9.45
N ALA A 113 2.77 15.50 9.40
CA ALA A 113 4.09 15.90 9.87
C ALA A 113 4.80 16.94 8.99
N GLY A 114 4.42 17.05 7.71
CA GLY A 114 5.03 18.01 6.78
C GLY A 114 6.39 17.60 6.21
N VAL A 115 6.88 16.41 6.50
CA VAL A 115 8.19 15.91 6.06
C VAL A 115 7.99 14.94 4.90
N VAL A 116 7.70 15.48 3.72
CA VAL A 116 7.34 14.67 2.54
C VAL A 116 8.53 14.22 1.69
N GLY A 117 9.72 14.75 1.94
CA GLY A 117 10.94 14.43 1.21
C GLY A 117 12.10 15.28 1.72
N ALA A 118 13.26 15.14 1.10
CA ALA A 118 14.45 15.97 1.36
C ALA A 118 14.63 17.03 0.27
N ASP A 119 15.07 18.24 0.65
CA ASP A 119 15.35 19.33 -0.30
C ASP A 119 16.35 18.93 -1.39
N ALA A 120 17.38 18.17 -1.02
CA ALA A 120 18.38 17.67 -1.96
C ALA A 120 17.95 16.39 -2.71
N GLY A 121 16.77 15.84 -2.38
CA GLY A 121 16.31 14.55 -2.91
C GLY A 121 17.17 13.35 -2.51
N PHE A 122 16.93 12.23 -3.17
CA PHE A 122 17.61 10.96 -2.91
C PHE A 122 18.04 10.30 -4.23
N THR A 123 19.14 9.58 -4.20
CA THR A 123 19.51 8.61 -5.24
C THR A 123 18.64 7.35 -5.11
N LEU A 124 18.68 6.46 -6.12
CA LEU A 124 17.96 5.18 -6.06
C LEU A 124 18.41 4.31 -4.86
N ASP A 125 19.72 4.25 -4.64
CA ASP A 125 20.27 3.46 -3.52
C ASP A 125 19.85 4.02 -2.16
N GLU A 126 19.82 5.34 -2.01
CA GLU A 126 19.31 5.98 -0.80
C GLU A 126 17.80 5.74 -0.61
N LEU A 127 17.01 5.80 -1.70
CA LEU A 127 15.57 5.49 -1.64
C LEU A 127 15.27 4.02 -1.34
N ALA A 128 16.19 3.12 -1.61
CA ALA A 128 16.03 1.71 -1.28
C ALA A 128 16.16 1.43 0.22
N ASP A 129 16.84 2.30 0.96
CA ASP A 129 17.17 2.09 2.38
C ASP A 129 16.40 3.06 3.29
N ASP A 130 15.39 2.54 3.98
CA ASP A 130 14.56 3.29 4.93
C ASP A 130 15.40 3.98 6.03
N ARG A 131 16.53 3.39 6.43
CA ARG A 131 17.39 3.96 7.45
C ARG A 131 18.10 5.22 6.95
N VAL A 132 18.63 5.18 5.73
CA VAL A 132 19.25 6.36 5.09
C VAL A 132 18.23 7.48 4.92
N ILE A 133 17.01 7.16 4.48
CA ILE A 133 15.92 8.14 4.36
C ILE A 133 15.64 8.77 5.72
N ALA A 134 15.46 7.98 6.77
CA ALA A 134 15.14 8.46 8.12
C ALA A 134 16.27 9.35 8.67
N GLU A 135 17.52 8.94 8.56
CA GLU A 135 18.70 9.72 9.00
C GLU A 135 18.74 11.11 8.33
N ARG A 136 18.48 11.18 7.02
CA ARG A 136 18.45 12.47 6.30
C ARG A 136 17.25 13.33 6.66
N LEU A 137 16.09 12.72 6.95
CA LEU A 137 14.87 13.45 7.28
C LEU A 137 14.79 13.87 8.76
N ALA A 138 15.61 13.32 9.63
CA ALA A 138 15.69 13.75 11.03
C ALA A 138 15.90 15.26 11.16
N GLY A 139 16.85 15.81 10.38
CA GLY A 139 17.15 17.25 10.33
C GLY A 139 16.36 18.04 9.29
N GLN A 140 15.51 17.41 8.48
CA GLN A 140 14.76 18.11 7.43
C GLN A 140 13.70 19.03 8.02
N ARG A 141 13.68 20.27 7.55
CA ARG A 141 12.61 21.23 7.87
C ARG A 141 11.30 20.78 7.23
N PRO A 142 10.17 20.80 7.96
CA PRO A 142 8.87 20.51 7.38
C PRO A 142 8.49 21.53 6.28
N PHE A 143 7.82 21.06 5.23
CA PHE A 143 7.33 21.90 4.12
C PHE A 143 6.06 22.68 4.48
N TRP A 144 5.40 22.35 5.57
CA TRP A 144 4.35 23.13 6.23
C TRP A 144 4.42 22.92 7.73
N ARG A 145 3.79 23.81 8.49
CA ARG A 145 3.74 23.68 9.95
C ARG A 145 3.01 22.37 10.31
N PRO A 146 3.67 21.44 11.02
CA PRO A 146 3.04 20.19 11.43
C PRO A 146 1.68 20.39 12.10
N GLY A 147 0.74 19.50 11.84
CA GLY A 147 -0.60 19.54 12.40
C GLY A 147 -1.58 20.50 11.72
N THR A 148 -1.14 21.49 10.93
CA THR A 148 -2.03 22.50 10.32
C THR A 148 -2.64 22.09 8.98
N ALA A 149 -2.03 21.13 8.30
CA ALA A 149 -2.45 20.59 7.02
C ALA A 149 -2.00 19.14 6.91
N PHE A 150 -2.37 18.48 5.83
CA PHE A 150 -1.84 17.16 5.51
C PHE A 150 -1.46 17.06 4.02
N GLY A 151 -0.58 16.13 3.74
CA GLY A 151 -0.12 15.83 2.39
C GLY A 151 0.59 14.49 2.36
N TYR A 152 0.35 13.73 1.33
CA TYR A 152 0.82 12.36 1.20
C TYR A 152 2.35 12.23 1.29
N HIS A 153 2.86 11.59 2.33
CA HIS A 153 4.29 11.31 2.51
C HIS A 153 4.66 10.07 1.65
N ALA A 154 4.69 10.27 0.33
CA ALA A 154 4.63 9.19 -0.67
C ALA A 154 5.74 8.14 -0.53
N LEU A 155 7.01 8.57 -0.51
CA LEU A 155 8.16 7.66 -0.50
C LEU A 155 8.84 7.53 0.87
N VAL A 156 8.41 8.32 1.86
CA VAL A 156 9.20 8.45 3.11
C VAL A 156 8.47 8.02 4.37
N ILE A 157 7.14 7.86 4.35
CA ILE A 157 6.37 7.54 5.57
C ILE A 157 6.83 6.21 6.20
N GLY A 158 7.15 5.21 5.39
CA GLY A 158 7.64 3.92 5.86
C GLY A 158 8.98 4.02 6.56
N ALA A 159 9.88 4.86 6.06
CA ALA A 159 11.16 5.14 6.69
C ALA A 159 11.00 5.87 8.03
N LEU A 160 10.13 6.88 8.08
CA LEU A 160 9.86 7.65 9.30
C LEU A 160 9.24 6.76 10.40
N THR A 161 8.21 5.98 10.05
CA THR A 161 7.59 5.03 10.99
C THR A 161 8.50 3.84 11.30
N GLY A 162 9.29 3.39 10.32
CA GLY A 162 10.27 2.32 10.47
C GLY A 162 11.38 2.68 11.46
N GLU A 163 11.84 3.93 11.49
CA GLU A 163 12.81 4.38 12.49
C GLU A 163 12.21 4.37 13.90
N VAL A 164 10.95 4.80 14.07
CA VAL A 164 10.25 4.67 15.36
C VAL A 164 10.17 3.20 15.79
N VAL A 165 9.79 2.29 14.89
CA VAL A 165 9.76 0.84 15.15
C VAL A 165 11.14 0.35 15.59
N ARG A 166 12.20 0.73 14.87
CA ARG A 166 13.57 0.33 15.18
C ARG A 166 14.03 0.80 16.57
N ARG A 167 13.67 2.02 16.96
CA ARG A 167 14.04 2.59 18.26
C ARG A 167 13.39 1.85 19.43
N VAL A 168 12.15 1.38 19.27
CA VAL A 168 11.43 0.70 20.37
C VAL A 168 11.65 -0.81 20.38
N THR A 169 11.99 -1.43 19.24
CA THR A 169 12.15 -2.90 19.16
C THR A 169 13.59 -3.36 19.03
N GLY A 170 14.53 -2.47 18.65
CA GLY A 170 15.90 -2.81 18.26
C GLY A 170 16.02 -3.51 16.90
N ARG A 171 14.90 -3.63 16.14
CA ARG A 171 14.81 -4.36 14.87
C ARG A 171 14.21 -3.46 13.81
N ASN A 172 14.56 -3.67 12.54
CA ASN A 172 13.91 -2.94 11.46
C ASN A 172 12.45 -3.39 11.28
N LEU A 173 11.66 -2.55 10.63
CA LEU A 173 10.23 -2.79 10.41
C LEU A 173 9.99 -4.08 9.60
N GLN A 174 10.85 -4.36 8.61
CA GLN A 174 10.78 -5.52 7.74
C GLN A 174 10.94 -6.83 8.53
N GLU A 175 11.87 -6.86 9.49
CA GLU A 175 12.08 -8.02 10.37
C GLU A 175 10.87 -8.26 11.27
N VAL A 176 10.28 -7.20 11.83
CA VAL A 176 9.07 -7.31 12.66
C VAL A 176 7.87 -7.78 11.82
N TYR A 177 7.73 -7.24 10.60
CA TYR A 177 6.70 -7.68 9.65
C TYR A 177 6.85 -9.17 9.30
N GLU A 178 8.07 -9.60 8.97
CA GLU A 178 8.36 -11.00 8.64
C GLU A 178 7.94 -11.94 9.76
N GLU A 179 8.39 -11.64 10.98
CA GLU A 179 8.15 -12.52 12.13
C GLU A 179 6.71 -12.52 12.62
N ARG A 180 6.06 -11.34 12.66
CA ARG A 180 4.74 -11.21 13.27
C ARG A 180 3.58 -11.32 12.29
N VAL A 181 3.82 -11.06 11.01
CA VAL A 181 2.76 -10.98 10.00
C VAL A 181 2.98 -12.00 8.89
N ARG A 182 4.08 -11.85 8.10
CA ARG A 182 4.24 -12.63 6.87
C ARG A 182 4.40 -14.13 7.13
N ALA A 183 5.39 -14.51 7.93
CA ALA A 183 5.72 -15.92 8.15
C ALA A 183 4.61 -16.70 8.86
N PRO A 184 3.98 -16.18 9.94
CA PRO A 184 2.91 -16.91 10.62
C PRO A 184 1.72 -17.25 9.73
N TYR A 185 1.37 -16.40 8.76
CA TYR A 185 0.22 -16.60 7.87
C TYR A 185 0.62 -17.10 6.47
N GLY A 186 1.92 -17.32 6.22
CA GLY A 186 2.42 -17.82 4.93
C GLY A 186 2.11 -16.89 3.76
N LEU A 187 2.21 -15.57 3.98
CA LEU A 187 1.77 -14.58 2.99
C LEU A 187 2.78 -14.41 1.86
N GLY A 188 2.32 -14.42 0.62
CA GLY A 188 3.08 -14.00 -0.56
C GLY A 188 3.12 -12.47 -0.70
N PHE A 189 3.44 -11.78 0.37
CA PHE A 189 3.66 -10.34 0.41
C PHE A 189 4.93 -10.06 1.22
N HIS A 190 5.96 -9.55 0.56
CA HIS A 190 7.29 -9.35 1.13
C HIS A 190 7.62 -7.87 1.26
N LEU A 191 8.08 -7.45 2.42
CA LEU A 191 8.91 -6.27 2.63
C LEU A 191 10.34 -6.78 2.84
N GLY A 192 11.12 -6.82 1.76
CA GLY A 192 12.40 -7.51 1.70
C GLY A 192 12.25 -8.91 1.08
N LEU A 193 12.43 -9.00 -0.24
CA LEU A 193 12.35 -10.26 -0.97
C LEU A 193 13.67 -11.01 -0.84
N PRO A 194 13.69 -12.23 -0.27
CA PRO A 194 14.89 -13.07 -0.24
C PRO A 194 15.33 -13.45 -1.67
N GLU A 195 16.62 -13.64 -1.88
CA GLU A 195 17.17 -14.05 -3.18
C GLU A 195 16.56 -15.37 -3.67
N SER A 196 16.28 -16.29 -2.76
CA SER A 196 15.62 -17.58 -3.07
C SER A 196 14.22 -17.43 -3.67
N GLU A 197 13.55 -16.31 -3.45
CA GLU A 197 12.20 -16.02 -3.94
C GLU A 197 12.17 -15.11 -5.19
N GLU A 198 13.32 -14.58 -5.63
CA GLU A 198 13.44 -13.69 -6.81
C GLU A 198 12.90 -14.33 -8.10
N HIS A 199 12.97 -15.65 -8.21
CA HIS A 199 12.44 -16.37 -9.36
C HIS A 199 10.91 -16.23 -9.54
N ARG A 200 10.19 -15.82 -8.50
CA ARG A 200 8.74 -15.55 -8.53
C ARG A 200 8.41 -14.13 -8.98
N TYR A 201 9.40 -13.23 -8.97
CA TYR A 201 9.16 -11.83 -9.32
C TYR A 201 9.12 -11.64 -10.83
N LEU A 202 8.05 -11.04 -11.33
CA LEU A 202 7.99 -10.53 -12.70
C LEU A 202 8.19 -9.00 -12.71
N PRO A 203 9.12 -8.48 -13.52
CA PRO A 203 9.39 -7.06 -13.60
C PRO A 203 8.14 -6.27 -13.98
N VAL A 204 7.91 -5.16 -13.29
CA VAL A 204 6.85 -4.20 -13.61
C VAL A 204 7.11 -3.62 -15.00
N GLN A 205 6.04 -3.46 -15.77
CA GLN A 205 6.08 -2.86 -17.10
C GLN A 205 5.65 -1.39 -17.04
N PRO A 206 6.24 -0.52 -17.88
CA PRO A 206 5.86 0.88 -17.93
C PRO A 206 4.40 1.04 -18.38
N MET A 207 3.79 2.14 -17.96
CA MET A 207 2.49 2.57 -18.51
C MET A 207 2.57 2.66 -20.04
N ALA A 208 1.48 2.30 -20.70
CA ALA A 208 1.37 2.37 -22.16
C ALA A 208 0.10 3.14 -22.52
N PRO A 209 0.08 4.47 -22.26
CA PRO A 209 -1.09 5.29 -22.50
C PRO A 209 -1.45 5.35 -23.99
N THR A 210 -2.73 5.44 -24.29
CA THR A 210 -3.23 5.81 -25.61
C THR A 210 -2.87 7.26 -25.93
N PRO A 211 -2.90 7.71 -27.20
CA PRO A 211 -2.63 9.12 -27.53
C PRO A 211 -3.49 10.13 -26.75
N PRO A 212 -4.81 9.92 -26.54
CA PRO A 212 -5.60 10.80 -25.68
C PRO A 212 -5.16 10.80 -24.21
N GLU A 213 -4.82 9.65 -23.65
CA GLU A 213 -4.32 9.53 -22.27
C GLU A 213 -2.96 10.21 -22.11
N GLN A 214 -2.05 10.05 -23.08
CA GLN A 214 -0.77 10.76 -23.08
C GLN A 214 -0.98 12.28 -23.13
N ALA A 215 -1.90 12.77 -23.93
CA ALA A 215 -2.23 14.19 -23.98
C ALA A 215 -2.76 14.71 -22.63
N LEU A 216 -3.49 13.90 -21.87
CA LEU A 216 -3.92 14.25 -20.50
C LEU A 216 -2.75 14.32 -19.52
N LEU A 217 -1.79 13.41 -19.61
CA LEU A 217 -0.56 13.45 -18.79
C LEU A 217 0.25 14.71 -19.11
N ASP A 218 0.42 15.02 -20.38
CA ASP A 218 1.19 16.18 -20.86
C ASP A 218 0.52 17.52 -20.50
N ALA A 219 -0.81 17.54 -20.42
CA ALA A 219 -1.57 18.74 -20.04
C ALA A 219 -1.47 19.13 -18.57
N THR A 220 -0.92 18.24 -17.71
CA THR A 220 -0.79 18.48 -16.28
C THR A 220 0.67 18.38 -15.82
N PRO A 221 1.58 19.21 -16.35
CA PRO A 221 2.98 19.15 -15.96
C PRO A 221 3.14 19.51 -14.48
N ARG A 222 4.01 18.79 -13.80
CA ARG A 222 4.42 19.10 -12.43
C ARG A 222 5.66 19.98 -12.46
N GLY A 223 5.60 21.11 -11.79
CA GLY A 223 6.79 21.94 -11.60
C GLY A 223 7.80 21.24 -10.66
N PRO A 224 9.12 21.45 -10.86
CA PRO A 224 10.14 20.74 -10.08
C PRO A 224 10.15 21.09 -8.59
N HIS A 225 9.58 22.22 -8.19
CA HIS A 225 9.55 22.66 -6.80
C HIS A 225 8.18 22.48 -6.12
N THR A 226 7.29 21.69 -6.70
CA THR A 226 5.99 21.39 -6.08
C THR A 226 6.15 20.33 -4.97
N LEU A 227 5.26 20.37 -3.99
CA LEU A 227 5.25 19.33 -2.94
C LEU A 227 5.11 17.92 -3.50
N ALA A 228 4.36 17.76 -4.60
CA ALA A 228 4.26 16.49 -5.30
C ALA A 228 5.61 16.03 -5.85
N SER A 229 6.34 16.92 -6.54
CA SER A 229 7.66 16.57 -7.10
C SER A 229 8.67 16.22 -6.01
N ILE A 230 8.62 16.92 -4.87
CA ILE A 230 9.46 16.59 -3.70
C ILE A 230 9.07 15.24 -3.09
N ALA A 231 7.78 15.00 -2.88
CA ALA A 231 7.29 13.77 -2.26
C ALA A 231 7.54 12.52 -3.12
N PHE A 232 7.57 12.66 -4.44
CA PHE A 232 7.90 11.59 -5.38
C PHE A 232 9.36 11.62 -5.86
N ASN A 233 10.19 12.49 -5.28
CA ASN A 233 11.61 12.63 -5.62
C ASN A 233 11.86 12.98 -7.10
N GLU A 234 10.93 13.69 -7.73
CA GLU A 234 10.98 14.10 -9.13
C GLU A 234 11.72 15.45 -9.33
N HIS A 235 12.06 16.16 -8.25
CA HIS A 235 12.64 17.50 -8.26
C HIS A 235 14.16 17.53 -8.47
N VAL A 236 14.79 16.38 -8.51
CA VAL A 236 16.25 16.26 -8.63
C VAL A 236 16.66 15.79 -10.03
N PRO A 237 17.83 16.23 -10.52
CA PRO A 237 18.40 15.70 -11.77
C PRO A 237 18.61 14.19 -11.66
N GLY A 238 18.19 13.44 -12.68
CA GLY A 238 18.32 11.98 -12.67
C GLY A 238 17.30 11.27 -11.76
N ALA A 239 16.16 11.91 -11.51
CA ALA A 239 15.05 11.27 -10.79
C ALA A 239 14.75 9.89 -11.37
N VAL A 240 14.56 8.93 -10.48
CA VAL A 240 14.32 7.52 -10.84
C VAL A 240 12.95 7.39 -11.50
N PRO A 241 12.87 6.85 -12.73
CA PRO A 241 11.57 6.52 -13.31
C PRO A 241 10.78 5.58 -12.41
N LEU A 242 9.46 5.82 -12.30
CA LEU A 242 8.60 5.05 -11.39
C LEU A 242 8.71 3.53 -11.62
N VAL A 243 8.86 3.10 -12.88
CA VAL A 243 8.97 1.68 -13.25
C VAL A 243 10.27 1.04 -12.76
N ASP A 244 11.34 1.81 -12.63
CA ASP A 244 12.65 1.28 -12.25
C ASP A 244 12.76 1.01 -10.74
N PHE A 245 11.94 1.69 -9.94
CA PHE A 245 11.97 1.54 -8.49
C PHE A 245 11.71 0.09 -8.04
N PRO A 246 10.56 -0.55 -8.32
CA PRO A 246 10.34 -1.95 -7.95
C PRO A 246 11.22 -2.92 -8.73
N ASN A 247 11.72 -2.52 -9.90
CA ASN A 247 12.60 -3.37 -10.72
C ASN A 247 14.05 -3.36 -10.23
N SER A 248 14.42 -2.46 -9.32
CA SER A 248 15.72 -2.51 -8.65
C SER A 248 15.79 -3.67 -7.65
N ARG A 249 16.84 -4.52 -7.78
CA ARG A 249 17.05 -5.60 -6.81
C ARG A 249 17.31 -5.06 -5.39
N ALA A 250 18.01 -3.93 -5.27
CA ALA A 250 18.28 -3.30 -3.98
C ALA A 250 16.97 -2.91 -3.28
N VAL A 251 16.02 -2.30 -4.00
CA VAL A 251 14.71 -1.94 -3.46
C VAL A 251 13.94 -3.17 -2.98
N ARG A 252 13.89 -4.24 -3.80
CA ARG A 252 13.21 -5.48 -3.41
C ARG A 252 13.89 -6.18 -2.24
N ALA A 253 15.24 -6.21 -2.22
CA ALA A 253 15.99 -6.86 -1.14
C ALA A 253 15.81 -6.18 0.20
N LEU A 254 15.87 -4.85 0.22
CA LEU A 254 15.74 -4.05 1.42
C LEU A 254 14.27 -3.85 1.83
N GLY A 255 13.36 -3.95 0.86
CA GLY A 255 11.91 -3.86 1.11
C GLY A 255 11.48 -2.51 1.64
N GLN A 256 11.90 -1.42 0.96
CA GLN A 256 11.57 -0.05 1.34
C GLN A 256 10.08 0.07 1.70
N ALA A 257 9.79 0.43 2.94
CA ALA A 257 8.48 0.22 3.57
C ALA A 257 7.36 1.12 3.02
N SER A 258 7.70 2.18 2.29
CA SER A 258 6.69 3.04 1.64
C SER A 258 6.23 2.51 0.29
N ALA A 259 7.10 1.82 -0.49
CA ALA A 259 6.81 1.50 -1.90
C ALA A 259 7.58 0.29 -2.46
N GLY A 260 8.51 -0.31 -1.70
CA GLY A 260 9.43 -1.36 -2.16
C GLY A 260 8.92 -2.79 -1.98
N GLY A 261 7.70 -2.97 -1.49
CA GLY A 261 7.11 -4.30 -1.30
C GLY A 261 6.75 -4.97 -2.62
N VAL A 262 6.78 -6.30 -2.58
CA VAL A 262 6.33 -7.17 -3.67
C VAL A 262 5.29 -8.17 -3.16
N ALA A 263 4.22 -8.38 -3.93
CA ALA A 263 3.14 -9.25 -3.49
C ALA A 263 2.44 -9.96 -4.66
N SER A 264 1.86 -11.11 -4.35
CA SER A 264 0.75 -11.69 -5.10
C SER A 264 -0.59 -11.11 -4.59
N ALA A 265 -1.66 -11.21 -5.38
CA ALA A 265 -3.00 -10.84 -4.90
C ALA A 265 -3.43 -11.70 -3.70
N ARG A 266 -3.03 -12.98 -3.67
CA ARG A 266 -3.22 -13.88 -2.52
C ARG A 266 -2.60 -13.31 -1.24
N GLY A 267 -1.34 -12.88 -1.34
CA GLY A 267 -0.60 -12.32 -0.20
C GLY A 267 -1.20 -11.01 0.28
N LEU A 268 -1.58 -10.15 -0.67
CA LEU A 268 -2.17 -8.85 -0.37
C LEU A 268 -3.54 -9.01 0.31
N ALA A 269 -4.46 -9.79 -0.27
CA ALA A 269 -5.77 -10.06 0.32
C ALA A 269 -5.67 -10.83 1.65
N GLY A 270 -4.77 -11.83 1.70
CA GLY A 270 -4.55 -12.65 2.90
C GLY A 270 -4.06 -11.86 4.10
N MET A 271 -3.19 -10.86 3.88
CA MET A 271 -2.73 -9.96 4.94
C MET A 271 -3.89 -9.17 5.55
N TYR A 272 -4.75 -8.59 4.73
CA TYR A 272 -5.91 -7.85 5.21
C TYR A 272 -6.97 -8.75 5.84
N ALA A 273 -7.14 -9.98 5.33
CA ALA A 273 -8.02 -10.98 5.97
C ALA A 273 -7.51 -11.34 7.36
N ALA A 274 -6.20 -11.61 7.50
CA ALA A 274 -5.56 -11.92 8.78
C ALA A 274 -5.60 -10.73 9.75
N ALA A 275 -5.61 -9.49 9.24
CA ALA A 275 -5.73 -8.31 10.10
C ALA A 275 -7.06 -8.26 10.86
N ILE A 276 -8.18 -8.66 10.22
CA ILE A 276 -9.53 -8.47 10.77
C ILE A 276 -10.25 -9.74 11.21
N GLY A 277 -9.72 -10.91 10.90
CA GLY A 277 -10.41 -12.19 11.17
C GLY A 277 -9.48 -13.38 11.27
N GLU A 278 -10.04 -14.50 11.70
CA GLU A 278 -9.33 -15.77 11.70
C GLU A 278 -9.08 -16.24 10.26
N VAL A 279 -7.86 -16.67 9.98
CA VAL A 279 -7.45 -17.23 8.69
C VAL A 279 -6.68 -18.54 8.91
N ASN A 280 -7.11 -19.62 8.28
CA ASN A 280 -6.48 -20.93 8.36
C ASN A 280 -6.25 -21.41 9.82
N GLY A 281 -7.24 -21.19 10.70
CA GLY A 281 -7.17 -21.60 12.11
C GLY A 281 -6.26 -20.71 12.99
N ARG A 282 -5.76 -19.58 12.46
CA ARG A 282 -5.00 -18.59 13.20
C ARG A 282 -5.87 -17.40 13.54
N ALA A 283 -5.84 -16.96 14.79
CA ALA A 283 -6.58 -15.81 15.26
C ALA A 283 -6.23 -14.53 14.48
N ALA A 284 -7.15 -13.56 14.47
CA ALA A 284 -6.90 -12.25 13.87
C ALA A 284 -5.66 -11.57 14.48
N LEU A 285 -4.89 -10.86 13.64
CA LEU A 285 -3.74 -10.07 14.06
C LEU A 285 -4.13 -8.90 14.96
N LEU A 286 -5.21 -8.20 14.59
CA LEU A 286 -5.67 -7.04 15.33
C LEU A 286 -6.89 -7.38 16.20
N LYS A 287 -6.91 -6.82 17.40
CA LYS A 287 -8.10 -6.84 18.25
C LYS A 287 -9.16 -5.90 17.68
N PRO A 288 -10.45 -6.12 17.98
CA PRO A 288 -11.54 -5.27 17.48
C PRO A 288 -11.35 -3.77 17.74
N ASP A 289 -10.85 -3.39 18.92
CA ASP A 289 -10.61 -1.99 19.28
C ASP A 289 -9.49 -1.38 18.41
N THR A 290 -8.43 -2.16 18.12
CA THR A 290 -7.36 -1.72 17.23
C THR A 290 -7.85 -1.58 15.79
N VAL A 291 -8.68 -2.53 15.31
CA VAL A 291 -9.33 -2.43 14.00
C VAL A 291 -10.19 -1.17 13.91
N ALA A 292 -10.98 -0.89 14.95
CA ALA A 292 -11.80 0.33 15.01
C ALA A 292 -10.94 1.60 14.97
N GLU A 293 -9.82 1.63 15.69
CA GLU A 293 -8.91 2.78 15.73
C GLU A 293 -8.23 3.03 14.36
N VAL A 294 -7.70 1.99 13.71
CA VAL A 294 -7.00 2.16 12.42
C VAL A 294 -7.95 2.49 11.28
N GLY A 295 -9.22 2.10 11.39
CA GLY A 295 -10.28 2.41 10.41
C GLY A 295 -10.86 3.82 10.53
N GLN A 296 -10.54 4.59 11.59
CA GLN A 296 -11.01 5.97 11.75
C GLN A 296 -10.29 6.92 10.79
N ILE A 297 -11.01 7.93 10.30
CA ILE A 297 -10.44 9.00 9.47
C ILE A 297 -9.81 10.05 10.38
N HIS A 298 -8.52 10.33 10.17
CA HIS A 298 -7.75 11.34 10.90
C HIS A 298 -7.39 12.55 10.05
N SER A 299 -7.31 12.39 8.74
CA SER A 299 -7.11 13.47 7.78
C SER A 299 -8.09 13.33 6.63
N VAL A 300 -8.85 14.38 6.34
CA VAL A 300 -9.84 14.43 5.25
C VAL A 300 -9.87 15.84 4.64
N GLY A 301 -9.94 15.92 3.34
CA GLY A 301 -10.00 17.16 2.59
C GLY A 301 -8.96 17.26 1.49
N TYR A 302 -8.49 18.46 1.19
CA TYR A 302 -7.50 18.72 0.14
C TYR A 302 -6.10 18.35 0.61
N ASP A 303 -5.54 17.31 -0.01
CA ASP A 303 -4.16 16.86 0.22
C ASP A 303 -3.19 17.75 -0.56
N LEU A 304 -2.22 18.37 0.14
CA LEU A 304 -1.27 19.33 -0.45
C LEU A 304 -0.30 18.68 -1.46
N VAL A 305 -0.05 17.37 -1.36
CA VAL A 305 0.84 16.62 -2.24
C VAL A 305 0.06 16.01 -3.41
N ALA A 306 -1.01 15.30 -3.11
CA ALA A 306 -1.85 14.67 -4.14
C ALA A 306 -2.68 15.69 -4.94
N ARG A 307 -2.88 16.91 -4.42
CA ARG A 307 -3.67 18.01 -5.01
C ARG A 307 -5.10 17.58 -5.36
N ALA A 308 -5.68 16.78 -4.50
CA ALA A 308 -7.02 16.22 -4.64
C ALA A 308 -7.61 15.97 -3.24
N HIS A 309 -8.93 15.72 -3.19
CA HIS A 309 -9.56 15.25 -1.96
C HIS A 309 -9.02 13.88 -1.60
N LYS A 310 -8.55 13.71 -0.36
CA LYS A 310 -8.05 12.46 0.19
C LYS A 310 -8.52 12.28 1.63
N SER A 311 -8.52 11.01 2.06
CA SER A 311 -8.89 10.63 3.43
C SER A 311 -7.96 9.54 3.93
N TYR A 312 -7.33 9.78 5.08
CA TYR A 312 -6.39 8.85 5.69
C TYR A 312 -6.77 8.55 7.13
N GLY A 313 -6.63 7.29 7.50
CA GLY A 313 -6.59 6.83 8.89
C GLY A 313 -5.15 6.85 9.43
N LEU A 314 -4.82 5.86 10.25
CA LEU A 314 -3.49 5.72 10.85
C LEU A 314 -2.55 4.95 9.90
N GLY A 315 -2.05 5.62 8.88
CA GLY A 315 -1.18 5.06 7.84
C GLY A 315 -1.92 4.31 6.73
N PHE A 316 -3.23 4.22 6.81
CA PHE A 316 -4.07 3.59 5.79
C PHE A 316 -4.92 4.64 5.07
N GLN A 317 -5.27 4.35 3.82
CA GLN A 317 -6.33 5.07 3.10
C GLN A 317 -7.69 4.66 3.66
N ALA A 318 -8.60 5.62 3.85
CA ALA A 318 -10.00 5.36 4.15
C ALA A 318 -10.69 4.86 2.87
N THR A 319 -10.68 3.54 2.66
CA THR A 319 -11.02 2.91 1.38
C THR A 319 -12.45 3.22 0.92
N ALA A 320 -13.40 3.22 1.86
CA ALA A 320 -14.80 3.55 1.57
C ALA A 320 -14.95 4.99 1.07
N ASP A 321 -14.33 5.95 1.76
CA ASP A 321 -14.43 7.37 1.42
C ASP A 321 -13.69 7.71 0.12
N MET A 322 -12.51 7.11 -0.09
CA MET A 322 -11.69 7.44 -1.25
C MET A 322 -12.10 6.74 -2.54
N TRP A 323 -12.59 5.50 -2.45
CA TRP A 323 -12.68 4.63 -3.61
C TRP A 323 -14.01 3.90 -3.76
N HIS A 324 -14.60 3.38 -2.69
CA HIS A 324 -15.69 2.40 -2.75
C HIS A 324 -16.80 2.75 -1.73
N PRO A 325 -17.67 3.73 -2.02
CA PRO A 325 -18.64 4.27 -1.04
C PRO A 325 -19.71 3.26 -0.59
N PHE A 326 -19.74 2.07 -1.17
CA PHE A 326 -20.61 0.98 -0.74
C PHE A 326 -19.99 0.07 0.32
N LEU A 327 -18.70 0.24 0.67
CA LEU A 327 -18.06 -0.46 1.78
C LEU A 327 -18.42 0.18 3.13
N GLY A 328 -18.14 -0.54 4.21
CA GLY A 328 -18.28 -0.01 5.58
C GLY A 328 -17.36 1.20 5.82
N ALA A 329 -17.83 2.18 6.61
CA ALA A 329 -17.10 3.43 6.87
C ALA A 329 -15.69 3.21 7.49
N GLY A 330 -15.48 2.08 8.19
CA GLY A 330 -14.19 1.70 8.75
C GLY A 330 -13.32 0.84 7.82
N ALA A 331 -13.65 0.74 6.53
CA ALA A 331 -12.81 0.02 5.57
C ALA A 331 -11.46 0.75 5.37
N PHE A 332 -10.37 0.01 5.53
CA PHE A 332 -9.01 0.54 5.48
C PHE A 332 -8.09 -0.30 4.61
N GLY A 333 -7.17 0.34 3.95
CA GLY A 333 -6.23 -0.34 3.06
C GLY A 333 -5.24 0.61 2.41
N HIS A 334 -4.62 0.18 1.33
CA HIS A 334 -3.77 1.05 0.52
C HIS A 334 -3.73 0.61 -0.94
N SER A 335 -3.67 1.60 -1.84
CA SER A 335 -3.42 1.39 -3.27
C SER A 335 -1.96 1.68 -3.62
N GLY A 336 -1.49 1.13 -4.73
CA GLY A 336 -0.15 1.35 -5.28
C GLY A 336 -0.17 2.09 -6.61
N ALA A 337 0.87 2.84 -6.89
CA ALA A 337 1.03 3.64 -8.11
C ALA A 337 0.94 2.81 -9.40
N GLY A 338 1.25 1.52 -9.33
CA GLY A 338 1.17 0.59 -10.47
C GLY A 338 -0.24 0.09 -10.79
N GLY A 339 -1.22 0.32 -9.92
CA GLY A 339 -2.59 -0.16 -10.08
C GLY A 339 -3.06 -1.14 -9.01
N SER A 340 -2.17 -1.63 -8.16
CA SER A 340 -2.53 -2.54 -7.06
C SER A 340 -3.48 -1.87 -6.06
N GLN A 341 -4.32 -2.67 -5.43
CA GLN A 341 -5.15 -2.26 -4.31
C GLN A 341 -5.33 -3.43 -3.34
N GLY A 342 -5.20 -3.15 -2.05
CA GLY A 342 -5.52 -4.08 -0.98
C GLY A 342 -6.25 -3.37 0.14
N PHE A 343 -7.27 -4.02 0.72
CA PHE A 343 -8.01 -3.46 1.85
C PHE A 343 -8.76 -4.54 2.64
N ALA A 344 -9.17 -4.17 3.85
CA ALA A 344 -10.16 -4.86 4.65
C ALA A 344 -11.40 -3.99 4.85
N ASP A 345 -12.58 -4.60 4.81
CA ASP A 345 -13.83 -4.05 5.32
C ASP A 345 -14.28 -4.87 6.53
N PRO A 346 -14.00 -4.40 7.75
CA PRO A 346 -14.35 -5.14 8.97
C PRO A 346 -15.86 -5.40 9.13
N ARG A 347 -16.70 -4.53 8.57
CA ARG A 347 -18.17 -4.66 8.68
C ARG A 347 -18.72 -5.87 7.93
N SER A 348 -18.23 -6.10 6.72
CA SER A 348 -18.65 -7.24 5.90
C SER A 348 -17.76 -8.47 6.10
N GLY A 349 -16.60 -8.31 6.75
CA GLY A 349 -15.55 -9.35 6.83
C GLY A 349 -14.85 -9.59 5.50
N LEU A 350 -14.93 -8.62 4.58
CA LEU A 350 -14.31 -8.68 3.26
C LEU A 350 -12.86 -8.23 3.32
N ALA A 351 -11.95 -9.00 2.70
CA ALA A 351 -10.60 -8.55 2.37
C ALA A 351 -10.34 -8.79 0.88
N TYR A 352 -9.67 -7.83 0.28
CA TYR A 352 -9.47 -7.76 -1.17
C TYR A 352 -8.00 -7.52 -1.50
N GLY A 353 -7.52 -8.12 -2.58
CA GLY A 353 -6.20 -7.90 -3.14
C GLY A 353 -6.21 -8.01 -4.66
N TYR A 354 -5.66 -7.00 -5.31
CA TYR A 354 -5.49 -6.95 -6.76
C TYR A 354 -4.08 -6.47 -7.10
N THR A 355 -3.44 -7.15 -8.02
CA THR A 355 -2.12 -6.80 -8.53
C THR A 355 -2.10 -6.89 -10.05
N ARG A 356 -1.26 -6.08 -10.69
CA ARG A 356 -1.03 -6.11 -12.13
C ARG A 356 0.41 -5.77 -12.48
N ARG A 357 0.90 -6.31 -13.58
CA ARG A 357 2.29 -6.16 -14.02
C ARG A 357 2.57 -4.79 -14.63
N ARG A 358 1.66 -4.30 -15.50
CA ARG A 358 1.80 -3.01 -16.17
C ARG A 358 1.20 -1.89 -15.32
N ILE A 359 1.94 -0.77 -15.19
CA ILE A 359 1.43 0.42 -14.52
C ILE A 359 0.14 0.87 -15.22
N ALA A 360 -0.95 0.99 -14.44
CA ALA A 360 -2.24 1.45 -14.95
C ALA A 360 -2.26 2.96 -15.16
N PHE A 361 -2.97 3.43 -16.19
CA PHE A 361 -3.31 4.84 -16.35
C PHE A 361 -4.45 5.23 -15.38
N PRO A 362 -4.44 6.41 -14.77
CA PRO A 362 -3.39 7.46 -14.76
C PRO A 362 -2.36 7.28 -13.64
N GLY A 363 -2.28 6.13 -12.99
CA GLY A 363 -1.54 5.84 -11.77
C GLY A 363 -2.45 5.78 -10.53
N GLY A 364 -1.94 5.24 -9.42
CA GLY A 364 -2.74 4.93 -8.23
C GLY A 364 -3.50 3.61 -8.39
N ALA A 365 -4.61 3.42 -7.67
CA ALA A 365 -5.48 2.25 -7.86
C ALA A 365 -5.95 2.18 -9.31
N ALA A 366 -5.80 1.02 -9.95
CA ALA A 366 -6.27 0.83 -11.32
C ALA A 366 -7.79 1.00 -11.41
N PRO A 367 -8.29 1.65 -12.49
CA PRO A 367 -9.73 1.94 -12.62
C PRO A 367 -10.63 0.70 -12.56
N GLU A 368 -10.16 -0.44 -13.04
CA GLU A 368 -10.88 -1.71 -13.00
C GLU A 368 -11.20 -2.18 -11.58
N ASN A 369 -10.46 -1.72 -10.56
CA ASN A 369 -10.79 -2.02 -9.16
C ASN A 369 -12.20 -1.58 -8.79
N GLN A 370 -12.75 -0.51 -9.39
CA GLN A 370 -14.13 -0.07 -9.13
C GLN A 370 -15.14 -1.19 -9.42
N ARG A 371 -14.99 -1.83 -10.58
CA ARG A 371 -15.89 -2.89 -11.03
C ARG A 371 -15.63 -4.20 -10.30
N LEU A 372 -14.37 -4.57 -10.12
CA LEU A 372 -13.98 -5.81 -9.45
C LEU A 372 -14.39 -5.82 -7.97
N VAL A 373 -14.17 -4.74 -7.24
CA VAL A 373 -14.59 -4.63 -5.83
C VAL A 373 -16.11 -4.66 -5.71
N LEU A 374 -16.84 -4.00 -6.61
CA LEU A 374 -18.31 -4.03 -6.61
C LEU A 374 -18.85 -5.46 -6.85
N ALA A 375 -18.25 -6.20 -7.79
CA ALA A 375 -18.63 -7.58 -8.07
C ALA A 375 -18.38 -8.50 -6.84
N VAL A 376 -17.21 -8.37 -6.22
CA VAL A 376 -16.85 -9.14 -5.01
C VAL A 376 -17.78 -8.78 -3.85
N HIS A 377 -18.01 -7.51 -3.58
CA HIS A 377 -18.88 -7.04 -2.51
C HIS A 377 -20.35 -7.50 -2.70
N SER A 378 -20.84 -7.42 -3.95
CA SER A 378 -22.18 -7.87 -4.28
C SER A 378 -22.36 -9.39 -4.12
N ALA A 379 -21.36 -10.17 -4.46
CA ALA A 379 -21.35 -11.61 -4.25
C ALA A 379 -21.29 -11.95 -2.74
N ALA A 380 -20.40 -11.27 -2.00
CA ALA A 380 -20.24 -11.45 -0.56
C ALA A 380 -21.52 -11.13 0.23
N GLY A 381 -22.28 -10.11 -0.18
CA GLY A 381 -23.56 -9.74 0.46
C GLY A 381 -24.66 -10.79 0.29
N ARG A 382 -24.57 -11.63 -0.73
CA ARG A 382 -25.49 -12.77 -0.96
C ARG A 382 -24.98 -14.08 -0.36
N TRP A 383 -23.72 -14.15 -0.02
CA TRP A 383 -23.05 -15.34 0.50
C TRP A 383 -23.35 -15.47 1.99
N GLY A 384 -24.37 -16.27 2.33
CA GLY A 384 -24.74 -16.55 3.72
C GLY A 384 -23.73 -17.46 4.42
N PRO A 385 -23.72 -17.50 5.77
CA PRO A 385 -23.01 -18.56 6.49
C PRO A 385 -23.66 -19.91 6.15
N SER A 386 -22.86 -20.79 5.56
CA SER A 386 -23.21 -22.22 5.47
C SER A 386 -22.98 -22.87 6.82
#